data_9b77c37b55ee89c26b64e078dbe3dda7
#
_entry.id   9b77c37b55ee89c26b64e078dbe3dda7
#
_cell.length_a   1.000
_cell.length_b   1.000
_cell.length_c   1.000
_cell.angle_alpha   90.00
_cell.angle_beta   90.00
_cell.angle_gamma   90.00
#
_symmetry.space_group_name_H-M   'P 1'
#
loop_
_entity.id
_entity.type
_entity.pdbx_description
1 polymer ?
#
loop_
_entity_poly.entity_id
_entity_poly.type
_entity_poly.pdbx_seq_one_letter_code
_entity_poly.pdbx_strand_id
1 'polypeptide(L)'
;MKVIDSALPEVKIIEPDVFGDDRGFFLESWNAKAFAEAGLDFTFVQDNHSRSAKGVLRGLHYQLVQPQGKLVRVSVGRAYDVVVDIRRSSATFGRWVSSARMSAAGT
;
A
#
# COMPACT_ATOMS: atom_id res chain seq x y z
N MET A 1 9.42 -4.61 10.98
CA MET A 1 8.67 -4.49 9.70
C MET A 1 8.73 -5.83 8.96
N LYS A 2 7.62 -6.29 8.45
CA LYS A 2 7.52 -7.53 7.70
C LYS A 2 7.02 -7.21 6.29
N VAL A 3 7.66 -7.78 5.26
CA VAL A 3 7.25 -7.64 3.86
C VAL A 3 6.71 -8.98 3.38
N ILE A 4 5.49 -8.98 2.88
CA ILE A 4 4.78 -10.17 2.42
C ILE A 4 4.58 -10.07 0.91
N ASP A 5 4.93 -11.13 0.21
CA ASP A 5 4.70 -11.22 -1.23
C ASP A 5 3.21 -11.43 -1.53
N SER A 6 2.76 -10.86 -2.65
CA SER A 6 1.44 -11.14 -3.21
C SER A 6 1.57 -12.03 -4.46
N ALA A 7 0.44 -12.39 -5.06
CA ALA A 7 0.42 -13.12 -6.33
C ALA A 7 0.99 -12.31 -7.51
N LEU A 8 1.06 -10.98 -7.38
CA LEU A 8 1.77 -10.11 -8.31
C LEU A 8 3.12 -9.75 -7.68
N PRO A 9 4.28 -10.10 -8.29
CA PRO A 9 5.60 -9.97 -7.65
C PRO A 9 5.96 -8.56 -7.19
N GLU A 10 5.51 -7.53 -7.90
CA GLU A 10 5.82 -6.14 -7.59
C GLU A 10 4.83 -5.51 -6.61
N VAL A 11 3.77 -6.21 -6.26
CA VAL A 11 2.80 -5.76 -5.24
C VAL A 11 3.12 -6.41 -3.92
N LYS A 12 3.59 -5.62 -2.97
CA LYS A 12 4.00 -6.07 -1.64
C LYS A 12 3.01 -5.61 -0.58
N ILE A 13 2.84 -6.43 0.43
CA ILE A 13 2.12 -6.08 1.64
C ILE A 13 3.14 -5.81 2.74
N ILE A 14 3.07 -4.64 3.35
CA ILE A 14 3.99 -4.24 4.41
C ILE A 14 3.24 -4.20 5.73
N GLU A 15 3.73 -4.96 6.69
CA GLU A 15 3.23 -4.94 8.06
C GLU A 15 4.27 -4.23 8.94
N PRO A 16 3.98 -2.98 9.39
CA PRO A 16 4.87 -2.30 10.32
C PRO A 16 4.81 -2.92 11.71
N ASP A 17 5.87 -2.74 12.47
CA ASP A 17 5.84 -3.02 13.90
C ASP A 17 4.98 -1.96 14.60
N VAL A 18 4.02 -2.41 15.39
CA VAL A 18 3.13 -1.54 16.15
C VAL A 18 3.42 -1.69 17.63
N PHE A 19 3.74 -0.59 18.28
CA PHE A 19 4.04 -0.53 19.72
C PHE A 19 2.87 0.14 20.43
N GLY A 20 2.16 -0.63 21.25
CA GLY A 20 0.96 -0.16 21.95
C GLY A 20 1.15 -0.14 23.47
N ASP A 21 0.48 0.81 24.13
CA ASP A 21 0.34 0.90 25.59
C ASP A 21 -1.00 1.56 25.92
N ASP A 22 -1.25 1.87 27.20
CA ASP A 22 -2.50 2.48 27.66
C ASP A 22 -2.78 3.85 27.05
N ARG A 23 -1.81 4.53 26.48
CA ARG A 23 -1.96 5.83 25.82
C ARG A 23 -2.39 5.72 24.36
N GLY A 24 -2.23 4.52 23.73
CA GLY A 24 -2.50 4.30 22.32
C GLY A 24 -1.39 3.48 21.67
N PHE A 25 -0.99 3.85 20.45
CA PHE A 25 0.04 3.13 19.71
C PHE A 25 1.01 4.07 19.03
N PHE A 26 2.19 3.52 18.72
CA PHE A 26 3.20 4.14 17.88
C PHE A 26 3.65 3.14 16.81
N LEU A 27 3.83 3.61 15.61
CA LEU A 27 4.44 2.83 14.53
C LEU A 27 5.25 3.74 13.60
N GLU A 28 6.27 3.17 12.98
CA GLU A 28 6.97 3.80 11.88
C GLU A 28 6.32 3.35 10.57
N SER A 29 5.68 4.28 9.87
CA SER A 29 4.95 3.96 8.63
C SER A 29 5.84 3.89 7.40
N TRP A 30 6.97 4.59 7.42
CA TRP A 30 7.98 4.54 6.37
C TRP A 30 9.35 4.92 6.90
N ASN A 31 10.36 4.20 6.43
CA ASN A 31 11.75 4.46 6.72
C ASN A 31 12.58 4.07 5.51
N ALA A 32 13.30 5.02 4.93
CA ALA A 32 14.05 4.82 3.68
C ALA A 32 15.06 3.68 3.79
N LYS A 33 15.82 3.63 4.89
CA LYS A 33 16.83 2.59 5.10
C LYS A 33 16.21 1.20 5.25
N ALA A 34 15.18 1.07 6.08
CA ALA A 34 14.50 -0.20 6.30
C ALA A 34 13.85 -0.72 5.01
N PHE A 35 13.24 0.16 4.23
CA PHE A 35 12.64 -0.20 2.94
C PHE A 35 13.71 -0.63 1.93
N ALA A 36 14.82 0.09 1.82
CA ALA A 36 15.93 -0.27 0.94
C ALA A 36 16.53 -1.64 1.31
N GLU A 37 16.74 -1.91 2.60
CA GLU A 37 17.22 -3.20 3.10
C GLU A 37 16.26 -4.35 2.78
N ALA A 38 14.95 -4.06 2.68
CA ALA A 38 13.93 -5.02 2.28
C ALA A 38 13.76 -5.16 0.75
N GLY A 39 14.60 -4.50 -0.05
CA GLY A 39 14.51 -4.50 -1.51
C GLY A 39 13.48 -3.52 -2.08
N LEU A 40 12.98 -2.60 -1.27
CA LEU A 40 11.98 -1.60 -1.64
C LEU A 40 12.62 -0.21 -1.67
N ASP A 41 13.63 -0.06 -2.53
CA ASP A 41 14.40 1.19 -2.65
C ASP A 41 13.69 2.18 -3.58
N PHE A 42 12.64 2.83 -3.06
CA PHE A 42 11.87 3.83 -3.77
C PHE A 42 12.12 5.23 -3.19
N THR A 43 12.15 6.22 -4.07
CA THR A 43 12.17 7.63 -3.68
C THR A 43 10.75 8.20 -3.82
N PHE A 44 10.09 8.42 -2.70
CA PHE A 44 8.78 9.06 -2.68
C PHE A 44 8.93 10.58 -2.68
N VAL A 45 8.20 11.24 -3.56
CA VAL A 45 8.34 12.70 -3.79
C VAL A 45 7.02 13.45 -3.58
N GLN A 46 5.93 12.74 -3.32
CA GLN A 46 4.61 13.33 -3.13
C GLN A 46 3.80 12.48 -2.16
N ASP A 47 3.08 13.14 -1.29
CA ASP A 47 2.16 12.52 -0.34
C ASP A 47 0.75 13.07 -0.57
N ASN A 48 -0.23 12.18 -0.62
CA ASN A 48 -1.63 12.54 -0.78
C ASN A 48 -2.46 11.91 0.33
N HIS A 49 -3.44 12.64 0.82
CA HIS A 49 -4.39 12.15 1.80
C HIS A 49 -5.81 12.35 1.28
N SER A 50 -6.60 11.29 1.28
CA SER A 50 -8.00 11.36 0.87
C SER A 50 -8.91 10.72 1.92
N ARG A 51 -10.16 11.15 1.94
CA ARG A 51 -11.22 10.55 2.75
C ARG A 51 -12.42 10.25 1.88
N SER A 52 -13.03 9.08 2.11
CA SER A 52 -14.26 8.66 1.45
C SER A 52 -15.27 8.17 2.47
N ALA A 53 -16.54 8.44 2.22
CA ALA A 53 -17.62 7.84 2.97
C ALA A 53 -17.75 6.34 2.61
N LYS A 54 -18.42 5.58 3.48
CA LYS A 54 -18.73 4.16 3.21
C LYS A 54 -19.46 4.01 1.87
N GLY A 55 -19.07 3.03 1.10
CA GLY A 55 -19.68 2.69 -0.19
C GLY A 55 -19.14 3.48 -1.39
N VAL A 56 -18.17 4.36 -1.19
CA VAL A 56 -17.53 5.08 -2.29
C VAL A 56 -16.54 4.16 -3.01
N LEU A 57 -16.65 4.08 -4.32
CA LEU A 57 -15.73 3.40 -5.22
C LEU A 57 -14.90 4.45 -5.97
N ARG A 58 -13.58 4.27 -5.97
CA ARG A 58 -12.64 5.08 -6.77
C ARG A 58 -11.83 4.17 -7.68
N GLY A 59 -11.68 4.57 -8.93
CA GLY A 59 -10.82 3.87 -9.89
C GLY A 59 -11.60 2.95 -10.83
N LEU A 60 -10.87 2.09 -11.53
CA LEU A 60 -9.41 1.95 -11.49
C LEU A 60 -8.71 3.17 -12.11
N HIS A 61 -7.50 3.48 -11.64
CA HIS A 61 -6.69 4.59 -12.15
C HIS A 61 -5.30 4.11 -12.55
N TYR A 62 -4.75 4.69 -13.62
CA TYR A 62 -3.38 4.48 -14.04
C TYR A 62 -2.83 5.72 -14.75
N GLN A 63 -1.51 5.76 -14.93
CA GLN A 63 -0.82 6.86 -15.60
C GLN A 63 0.02 6.32 -16.76
N LEU A 64 -0.17 6.91 -17.94
CA LEU A 64 0.64 6.60 -19.12
C LEU A 64 1.96 7.36 -19.11
N VAL A 65 1.91 8.63 -18.69
CA VAL A 65 3.08 9.50 -18.58
C VAL A 65 3.45 9.61 -17.11
N GLN A 66 4.72 9.40 -16.80
CA GLN A 66 5.24 9.40 -15.42
C GLN A 66 4.51 8.40 -14.50
N PRO A 67 4.56 7.10 -14.80
CA PRO A 67 4.00 6.10 -13.91
C PRO A 67 4.64 6.19 -12.53
N GLN A 68 3.84 5.97 -11.50
CA GLN A 68 4.25 6.16 -10.10
C GLN A 68 4.23 4.85 -9.33
N GLY A 69 5.27 4.62 -8.54
CA GLY A 69 5.19 3.71 -7.40
C GLY A 69 4.33 4.33 -6.30
N LYS A 70 3.54 3.52 -5.61
CA LYS A 70 2.62 3.98 -4.56
C LYS A 70 2.79 3.16 -3.30
N LEU A 71 2.95 3.84 -2.18
CA LEU A 71 2.84 3.26 -0.85
C LEU A 71 1.49 3.70 -0.27
N VAL A 72 0.58 2.75 -0.09
CA VAL A 72 -0.80 3.02 0.35
C VAL A 72 -1.01 2.48 1.75
N ARG A 73 -1.54 3.31 2.63
CA ARG A 73 -1.98 2.90 3.95
C ARG A 73 -3.31 3.53 4.33
N VAL A 74 -4.02 2.89 5.23
CA VAL A 74 -5.25 3.41 5.82
C VAL A 74 -4.94 3.96 7.20
N SER A 75 -5.14 5.27 7.39
CA SER A 75 -4.90 5.93 8.69
C SER A 75 -6.09 5.79 9.63
N VAL A 76 -7.31 5.79 9.11
CA VAL A 76 -8.56 5.60 9.88
C VAL A 76 -9.53 4.77 9.05
N GLY A 77 -10.12 3.76 9.67
CA GLY A 77 -11.16 2.94 9.05
C GLY A 77 -10.63 1.77 8.22
N ARG A 78 -11.33 1.46 7.13
CA ARG A 78 -11.06 0.32 6.26
C ARG A 78 -11.16 0.71 4.79
N ALA A 79 -10.33 0.10 3.96
CA ALA A 79 -10.43 0.18 2.51
C ALA A 79 -10.17 -1.21 1.91
N TYR A 80 -10.88 -1.52 0.83
CA TYR A 80 -10.63 -2.68 0.00
C TYR A 80 -9.89 -2.20 -1.25
N ASP A 81 -8.67 -2.66 -1.42
CA ASP A 81 -7.77 -2.21 -2.47
C ASP A 81 -7.59 -3.30 -3.52
N VAL A 82 -7.66 -2.92 -4.80
CA VAL A 82 -7.48 -3.82 -5.94
C VAL A 82 -6.41 -3.27 -6.85
N VAL A 83 -5.43 -4.10 -7.16
CA VAL A 83 -4.33 -3.78 -8.08
C VAL A 83 -4.37 -4.76 -9.24
N VAL A 84 -4.38 -4.24 -10.46
CA VAL A 84 -4.33 -5.03 -11.69
C VAL A 84 -3.07 -4.71 -12.48
N ASP A 85 -2.41 -5.75 -13.00
CA ASP A 85 -1.26 -5.58 -13.89
C ASP A 85 -1.75 -5.27 -15.30
N ILE A 86 -1.47 -4.05 -15.77
CA ILE A 86 -1.83 -3.60 -17.11
C ILE A 86 -0.62 -3.49 -18.06
N ARG A 87 0.53 -4.01 -17.66
CA ARG A 87 1.74 -4.03 -18.50
C ARG A 87 1.64 -5.15 -19.52
N ARG A 88 1.48 -4.81 -20.79
CA ARG A 88 1.22 -5.76 -21.88
C ARG A 88 2.26 -6.86 -22.02
N SER A 89 3.54 -6.55 -21.75
CA SER A 89 4.66 -7.51 -21.86
C SER A 89 4.93 -8.28 -20.56
N SER A 90 4.18 -8.04 -19.51
CA SER A 90 4.33 -8.74 -18.23
C SER A 90 3.78 -10.15 -18.29
N ALA A 91 4.46 -11.09 -17.64
CA ALA A 91 3.97 -12.46 -17.47
C ALA A 91 2.64 -12.52 -16.68
N THR A 92 2.34 -11.49 -15.90
CA THR A 92 1.12 -11.38 -15.11
C THR A 92 0.11 -10.38 -15.67
N PHE A 93 0.25 -9.99 -16.94
CA PHE A 93 -0.68 -9.07 -17.61
C PHE A 93 -2.14 -9.52 -17.43
N GLY A 94 -2.99 -8.58 -17.02
CA GLY A 94 -4.41 -8.81 -16.79
C GLY A 94 -4.76 -9.50 -15.47
N ARG A 95 -3.78 -9.98 -14.71
CA ARG A 95 -3.99 -10.51 -13.36
C ARG A 95 -4.16 -9.39 -12.35
N TRP A 96 -4.87 -9.69 -11.28
CA TRP A 96 -5.13 -8.73 -10.22
C TRP A 96 -5.02 -9.39 -8.85
N VAL A 97 -4.75 -8.57 -7.85
CA VAL A 97 -4.76 -8.95 -6.44
C VAL A 97 -5.61 -7.96 -5.66
N SER A 98 -6.16 -8.41 -4.56
CA SER A 98 -6.95 -7.56 -3.67
C SER A 98 -6.53 -7.75 -2.22
N SER A 99 -6.69 -6.71 -1.44
CA SER A 99 -6.41 -6.77 -0.01
C SER A 99 -7.31 -5.81 0.75
N ALA A 100 -7.86 -6.26 1.85
CA ALA A 100 -8.49 -5.37 2.82
C ALA A 100 -7.41 -4.65 3.64
N ARG A 101 -7.51 -3.33 3.72
CA ARG A 101 -6.62 -2.49 4.52
C ARG A 101 -7.39 -1.94 5.69
N MET A 102 -6.77 -1.96 6.86
CA MET A 102 -7.33 -1.41 8.10
C MET A 102 -6.32 -0.48 8.75
N SER A 103 -6.83 0.50 9.49
CA SER A 103 -5.97 1.31 10.34
C SER A 103 -5.32 0.47 11.44
N ALA A 104 -4.18 0.93 11.96
CA ALA A 104 -3.47 0.25 13.05
C ALA A 104 -4.32 0.15 14.34
N ALA A 105 -5.29 1.05 14.52
CA ALA A 105 -6.23 1.01 15.63
C ALA A 105 -7.31 -0.08 15.50
N GLY A 106 -7.38 -0.79 14.38
CA GLY A 106 -8.35 -1.88 14.16
C GLY A 106 -9.80 -1.43 13.98
N THR A 107 -10.01 -0.16 13.77
CA THR A 107 -11.35 0.43 13.63
C THR A 107 -11.62 1.01 12.26
#